data_10534efd4eb71440708e94b50c382207
#
_entry.id   10534efd4eb71440708e94b50c382207
#
_cell.length_a   1.000
_cell.length_b   1.000
_cell.length_c   1.000
_cell.angle_alpha   90.00
_cell.angle_beta   90.00
_cell.angle_gamma   90.00
#
_symmetry.space_group_name_H-M   'P 1'
#
loop_
_entity.id
_entity.type
_entity.pdbx_description
1 polymer ?
#
loop_
_entity_poly.entity_id
_entity_poly.type
_entity_poly.pdbx_seq_one_letter_code
_entity_poly.pdbx_strand_id
1 'polypeptide(L)'
;KSITSLDVDPLSVECCRYMKQHAGNPAAWDILHGSILDDAFVRTLPKADVVYSWGVLHHTGDMWRAIRNAASLINPGGRFAIAIYNKVEFDTLRSWRGSYKWLRIKRAYNRASPPVKRLMEVGLASKSIAASLLQLRNPIKEIRAYKQKRGMNWWYDKIDWLGGYPYEFASAGEIFSFCHDELGLTLDRLQTARATGCHEFLFLAPPARAAQSVPATTEHVSAA
;
A
#
# COMPACT_ATOMS: atom_id res chain seq x y z
N LYS A 1 -21.56 -11.07 -2.39
CA LYS A 1 -20.28 -10.35 -2.16
C LYS A 1 -19.44 -10.45 -3.41
N SER A 2 -18.84 -9.36 -3.86
CA SER A 2 -17.97 -9.29 -5.04
C SER A 2 -16.58 -8.78 -4.65
N ILE A 3 -15.58 -9.09 -5.48
CA ILE A 3 -14.21 -8.62 -5.35
C ILE A 3 -13.82 -7.98 -6.69
N THR A 4 -13.23 -6.80 -6.65
CA THR A 4 -12.55 -6.20 -7.79
C THR A 4 -11.08 -6.02 -7.44
N SER A 5 -10.20 -6.69 -8.17
CA SER A 5 -8.76 -6.54 -8.05
C SER A 5 -8.23 -5.74 -9.23
N LEU A 6 -7.31 -4.82 -8.98
CA LEU A 6 -6.66 -4.07 -10.04
C LEU A 6 -5.15 -4.00 -9.82
N ASP A 7 -4.39 -4.03 -10.90
CA ASP A 7 -2.96 -3.76 -10.92
C ASP A 7 -2.56 -3.10 -12.24
N VAL A 8 -1.49 -2.31 -12.22
CA VAL A 8 -0.91 -1.68 -13.41
C VAL A 8 0.10 -2.61 -14.10
N ASP A 9 0.64 -3.58 -13.37
CA ASP A 9 1.58 -4.56 -13.92
C ASP A 9 0.83 -5.73 -14.57
N PRO A 10 0.99 -5.95 -15.89
CA PRO A 10 0.30 -7.03 -16.59
C PRO A 10 0.66 -8.42 -16.04
N LEU A 11 1.88 -8.62 -15.51
CA LEU A 11 2.26 -9.90 -14.92
C LEU A 11 1.51 -10.16 -13.62
N SER A 12 1.34 -9.15 -12.77
CA SER A 12 0.53 -9.22 -11.55
C SER A 12 -0.93 -9.53 -11.87
N VAL A 13 -1.47 -8.91 -12.93
CA VAL A 13 -2.83 -9.20 -13.43
C VAL A 13 -2.95 -10.67 -13.87
N GLU A 14 -1.99 -11.19 -14.62
CA GLU A 14 -1.99 -12.61 -15.03
C GLU A 14 -1.86 -13.56 -13.82
N CYS A 15 -1.05 -13.22 -12.83
CA CYS A 15 -0.98 -13.98 -11.57
C CYS A 15 -2.34 -14.01 -10.86
N CYS A 16 -3.06 -12.88 -10.81
CA CYS A 16 -4.41 -12.84 -10.24
C CYS A 16 -5.40 -13.71 -11.04
N ARG A 17 -5.32 -13.69 -12.36
CA ARG A 17 -6.14 -14.54 -13.24
C ARG A 17 -5.87 -16.02 -13.00
N TYR A 18 -4.60 -16.39 -12.89
CA TYR A 18 -4.18 -17.74 -12.55
C TYR A 18 -4.76 -18.18 -11.19
N MET A 19 -4.67 -17.32 -10.17
CA MET A 19 -5.24 -17.59 -8.84
C MET A 19 -6.76 -17.73 -8.89
N LYS A 20 -7.45 -16.88 -9.65
CA LYS A 20 -8.90 -16.96 -9.86
C LYS A 20 -9.30 -18.33 -10.44
N GLN A 21 -8.58 -18.83 -11.46
CA GLN A 21 -8.82 -20.13 -12.05
C GLN A 21 -8.67 -21.27 -11.01
N HIS A 22 -7.62 -21.22 -10.19
CA HIS A 22 -7.37 -22.22 -9.14
C HIS A 22 -8.35 -22.13 -7.97
N ALA A 23 -9.02 -20.99 -7.80
CA ALA A 23 -10.10 -20.81 -6.83
C ALA A 23 -11.48 -21.26 -7.34
N GLY A 24 -11.54 -21.98 -8.46
CA GLY A 24 -12.80 -22.43 -9.06
C GLY A 24 -13.51 -21.37 -9.90
N ASN A 25 -12.80 -20.35 -10.36
CA ASN A 25 -13.30 -19.32 -11.26
C ASN A 25 -14.52 -18.55 -10.72
N PRO A 26 -14.49 -18.01 -9.49
CA PRO A 26 -15.66 -17.36 -8.91
C PRO A 26 -16.12 -16.20 -9.79
N ALA A 27 -17.38 -16.21 -10.21
CA ALA A 27 -17.98 -15.21 -11.10
C ALA A 27 -17.97 -13.80 -10.49
N ALA A 28 -18.01 -13.72 -9.16
CA ALA A 28 -18.02 -12.45 -8.43
C ALA A 28 -16.63 -11.87 -8.14
N TRP A 29 -15.60 -12.29 -8.88
CA TRP A 29 -14.25 -11.73 -8.79
C TRP A 29 -13.79 -11.17 -10.13
N ASP A 30 -13.77 -9.84 -10.25
CA ASP A 30 -13.28 -9.13 -11.42
C ASP A 30 -11.80 -8.77 -11.25
N ILE A 31 -11.02 -8.93 -12.33
CA ILE A 31 -9.59 -8.61 -12.37
C ILE A 31 -9.35 -7.64 -13.50
N LEU A 32 -8.90 -6.44 -13.15
CA LEU A 32 -8.75 -5.31 -14.06
C LEU A 32 -7.27 -4.95 -14.21
N HIS A 33 -6.88 -4.61 -15.43
CA HIS A 33 -5.58 -4.02 -15.73
C HIS A 33 -5.76 -2.51 -15.87
N GLY A 34 -5.13 -1.74 -14.98
CA GLY A 34 -5.24 -0.29 -14.99
C GLY A 34 -4.46 0.36 -13.85
N SER A 35 -4.31 1.67 -13.93
CA SER A 35 -3.57 2.45 -12.93
C SER A 35 -4.51 3.17 -11.98
N ILE A 36 -4.22 3.07 -10.68
CA ILE A 36 -4.89 3.88 -9.65
C ILE A 36 -4.60 5.38 -9.80
N LEU A 37 -3.58 5.77 -10.57
CA LEU A 37 -3.27 7.15 -10.90
C LEU A 37 -4.05 7.68 -12.11
N ASP A 38 -4.74 6.83 -12.85
CA ASP A 38 -5.61 7.26 -13.95
C ASP A 38 -7.00 7.61 -13.43
N ASP A 39 -7.27 8.90 -13.26
CA ASP A 39 -8.53 9.41 -12.72
C ASP A 39 -9.74 9.05 -13.62
N ALA A 40 -9.53 8.93 -14.94
CA ALA A 40 -10.60 8.53 -15.85
C ALA A 40 -10.97 7.06 -15.63
N PHE A 41 -9.97 6.20 -15.52
CA PHE A 41 -10.15 4.79 -15.21
C PHE A 41 -10.79 4.60 -13.82
N VAL A 42 -10.27 5.29 -12.79
CA VAL A 42 -10.78 5.19 -11.42
C VAL A 42 -12.27 5.54 -11.34
N ARG A 43 -12.73 6.55 -12.09
CA ARG A 43 -14.15 6.91 -12.15
C ARG A 43 -15.06 5.83 -12.74
N THR A 44 -14.52 4.87 -13.48
CA THR A 44 -15.30 3.73 -14.02
C THR A 44 -15.42 2.56 -13.05
N LEU A 45 -14.62 2.56 -11.96
CA LEU A 45 -14.60 1.46 -11.01
C LEU A 45 -15.83 1.50 -10.08
N PRO A 46 -16.34 0.33 -9.69
CA PRO A 46 -17.40 0.27 -8.69
C PRO A 46 -16.88 0.70 -7.32
N LYS A 47 -17.74 1.36 -6.53
CA LYS A 47 -17.47 1.58 -5.12
C LYS A 47 -17.61 0.28 -4.32
N ALA A 48 -16.90 0.19 -3.20
CA ALA A 48 -16.84 -1.00 -2.37
C ALA A 48 -17.02 -0.67 -0.88
N ASP A 49 -17.53 -1.63 -0.12
CA ASP A 49 -17.65 -1.51 1.34
C ASP A 49 -16.29 -1.63 2.04
N VAL A 50 -15.31 -2.24 1.36
CA VAL A 50 -13.92 -2.33 1.82
C VAL A 50 -13.00 -2.05 0.63
N VAL A 51 -12.18 -1.01 0.76
CA VAL A 51 -11.05 -0.75 -0.14
C VAL A 51 -9.78 -1.13 0.60
N TYR A 52 -9.01 -2.05 0.01
CA TYR A 52 -7.81 -2.63 0.62
C TYR A 52 -6.60 -2.41 -0.27
N SER A 53 -5.55 -1.81 0.27
CA SER A 53 -4.28 -1.63 -0.42
C SER A 53 -3.09 -1.77 0.54
N TRP A 54 -2.45 -2.93 0.50
CA TRP A 54 -1.43 -3.29 1.47
C TRP A 54 -0.04 -3.28 0.84
N GLY A 55 0.72 -2.23 1.09
CA GLY A 55 2.08 -2.13 0.59
C GLY A 55 2.20 -1.74 -0.88
N VAL A 56 1.20 -1.08 -1.48
CA VAL A 56 1.13 -0.79 -2.93
C VAL A 56 1.18 0.70 -3.22
N LEU A 57 0.35 1.53 -2.57
CA LEU A 57 0.15 2.93 -2.95
C LEU A 57 1.43 3.78 -2.90
N HIS A 58 2.38 3.42 -2.06
CA HIS A 58 3.68 4.07 -1.95
C HIS A 58 4.72 3.62 -3.00
N HIS A 59 4.29 2.81 -3.96
CA HIS A 59 5.09 2.41 -5.12
C HIS A 59 4.55 2.98 -6.44
N THR A 60 3.61 3.92 -6.37
CA THR A 60 2.96 4.49 -7.56
C THR A 60 3.72 5.66 -8.18
N GLY A 61 4.56 6.34 -7.41
CA GLY A 61 5.25 7.57 -7.83
C GLY A 61 4.46 8.86 -7.59
N ASP A 62 3.20 8.73 -7.13
CA ASP A 62 2.34 9.80 -6.61
C ASP A 62 1.42 9.22 -5.53
N MET A 63 2.03 8.90 -4.39
CA MET A 63 1.36 8.21 -3.29
C MET A 63 0.11 8.94 -2.79
N TRP A 64 0.16 10.26 -2.68
CA TRP A 64 -0.96 11.03 -2.15
C TRP A 64 -2.17 11.01 -3.09
N ARG A 65 -1.93 11.13 -4.40
CA ARG A 65 -2.98 10.96 -5.42
C ARG A 65 -3.52 9.53 -5.42
N ALA A 66 -2.65 8.53 -5.31
CA ALA A 66 -3.06 7.14 -5.24
C ALA A 66 -3.95 6.86 -4.01
N ILE A 67 -3.61 7.41 -2.82
CA ILE A 67 -4.44 7.32 -1.62
C ILE A 67 -5.79 8.02 -1.84
N ARG A 68 -5.81 9.22 -2.40
CA ARG A 68 -7.03 9.97 -2.71
C ARG A 68 -7.95 9.19 -3.66
N ASN A 69 -7.38 8.65 -4.73
CA ASN A 69 -8.12 7.87 -5.72
C ASN A 69 -8.68 6.57 -5.13
N ALA A 70 -7.88 5.85 -4.35
CA ALA A 70 -8.36 4.65 -3.66
C ALA A 70 -9.47 4.97 -2.65
N ALA A 71 -9.33 6.05 -1.88
CA ALA A 71 -10.35 6.49 -0.94
C ALA A 71 -11.67 6.89 -1.62
N SER A 72 -11.63 7.41 -2.86
CA SER A 72 -12.84 7.77 -3.62
C SER A 72 -13.72 6.56 -3.98
N LEU A 73 -13.16 5.37 -3.91
CA LEU A 73 -13.86 4.11 -4.21
C LEU A 73 -14.60 3.52 -3.01
N ILE A 74 -14.56 4.16 -1.85
CA ILE A 74 -15.21 3.65 -0.65
C ILE A 74 -16.69 4.03 -0.66
N ASN A 75 -17.56 3.08 -0.35
CA ASN A 75 -18.97 3.36 -0.08
C ASN A 75 -19.11 4.18 1.21
N PRO A 76 -20.14 5.03 1.35
CA PRO A 76 -20.46 5.66 2.62
C PRO A 76 -20.59 4.62 3.75
N GLY A 77 -19.93 4.85 4.88
CA GLY A 77 -19.84 3.90 6.00
C GLY A 77 -18.89 2.72 5.75
N GLY A 78 -18.22 2.68 4.62
CA GLY A 78 -17.24 1.63 4.27
C GLY A 78 -15.89 1.82 4.97
N ARG A 79 -14.97 0.91 4.69
CA ARG A 79 -13.65 0.81 5.32
C ARG A 79 -12.52 0.98 4.30
N PHE A 80 -11.49 1.67 4.74
CA PHE A 80 -10.24 1.85 3.97
C PHE A 80 -9.06 1.28 4.76
N ALA A 81 -8.52 0.16 4.30
CA ALA A 81 -7.38 -0.51 4.91
C ALA A 81 -6.13 -0.31 4.05
N ILE A 82 -5.13 0.39 4.56
CA ILE A 82 -3.89 0.68 3.85
C ILE A 82 -2.65 0.38 4.69
N ALA A 83 -1.57 -0.01 4.00
CA ALA A 83 -0.25 -0.10 4.59
C ALA A 83 0.74 0.73 3.79
N ILE A 84 1.38 1.70 4.45
CA ILE A 84 2.29 2.69 3.83
C ILE A 84 3.64 2.66 4.53
N TYR A 85 4.74 2.73 3.78
CA TYR A 85 6.08 2.76 4.35
C TYR A 85 6.29 3.92 5.30
N ASN A 86 6.86 3.59 6.47
CA ASN A 86 7.21 4.55 7.51
C ASN A 86 8.35 5.46 7.04
N LYS A 87 8.18 6.75 7.26
CA LYS A 87 9.22 7.77 7.14
C LYS A 87 10.13 7.69 8.37
N VAL A 88 11.29 7.08 8.20
CA VAL A 88 12.31 7.02 9.24
C VAL A 88 13.31 8.14 9.00
N GLU A 89 13.24 9.16 9.84
CA GLU A 89 14.20 10.25 9.91
C GLU A 89 15.15 10.00 11.08
N PHE A 90 16.44 10.29 10.87
CA PHE A 90 17.42 10.29 11.92
C PHE A 90 18.17 11.62 11.87
N ASP A 91 18.21 12.26 12.99
CA ASP A 91 18.75 13.61 13.19
C ASP A 91 20.28 13.70 13.16
N THR A 92 20.99 12.62 12.85
CA THR A 92 22.44 12.61 12.90
C THR A 92 23.08 12.14 11.60
N LEU A 93 24.20 12.77 11.23
CA LEU A 93 25.12 12.42 10.12
C LEU A 93 25.52 10.93 10.06
N ARG A 94 25.25 10.16 11.13
CA ARG A 94 25.52 8.73 11.27
C ARG A 94 24.36 7.82 10.85
N SER A 95 23.27 8.38 10.43
CA SER A 95 22.03 7.63 10.17
C SER A 95 22.01 6.99 8.78
N TRP A 96 22.75 5.96 8.62
CA TRP A 96 22.74 5.04 7.48
C TRP A 96 21.48 4.13 7.44
N ARG A 97 20.39 4.47 8.13
CA ARG A 97 19.20 3.61 8.30
C ARG A 97 17.87 4.26 7.91
N GLY A 98 17.89 5.50 7.43
CA GLY A 98 16.66 6.25 7.11
C GLY A 98 16.04 5.91 5.76
N SER A 99 14.80 6.34 5.57
CA SER A 99 14.02 6.13 4.35
C SER A 99 14.67 6.78 3.11
N TYR A 100 15.25 7.97 3.27
CA TYR A 100 15.97 8.66 2.18
C TYR A 100 17.20 7.91 1.67
N LYS A 101 17.91 7.18 2.55
CA LYS A 101 19.00 6.31 2.12
C LYS A 101 18.49 5.16 1.26
N TRP A 102 17.42 4.51 1.71
CA TRP A 102 16.82 3.43 0.94
C TRP A 102 16.30 3.92 -0.41
N LEU A 103 15.71 5.11 -0.47
CA LEU A 103 15.31 5.73 -1.73
C LEU A 103 16.50 5.88 -2.70
N ARG A 104 17.68 6.32 -2.21
CA ARG A 104 18.89 6.43 -3.04
C ARG A 104 19.39 5.07 -3.51
N ILE A 105 19.41 4.07 -2.62
CA ILE A 105 19.84 2.70 -2.95
C ILE A 105 18.90 2.09 -4.00
N LYS A 106 17.59 2.16 -3.80
CA LYS A 106 16.59 1.65 -4.74
C LYS A 106 16.68 2.34 -6.11
N ARG A 107 16.85 3.65 -6.13
CA ARG A 107 17.06 4.41 -7.37
C ARG A 107 18.33 3.99 -8.10
N ALA A 108 19.43 3.81 -7.37
CA ALA A 108 20.70 3.33 -7.94
C ALA A 108 20.56 1.90 -8.48
N TYR A 109 19.94 1.00 -7.72
CA TYR A 109 19.70 -0.38 -8.14
C TYR A 109 18.88 -0.44 -9.43
N ASN A 110 17.78 0.31 -9.54
CA ASN A 110 16.91 0.28 -10.71
C ASN A 110 17.60 0.81 -11.98
N ARG A 111 18.57 1.72 -11.83
CA ARG A 111 19.37 2.27 -12.93
C ARG A 111 20.63 1.47 -13.25
N ALA A 112 20.99 0.51 -12.41
CA ALA A 112 22.22 -0.26 -12.55
C ALA A 112 22.15 -1.30 -13.67
N SER A 113 23.32 -1.63 -14.24
CA SER A 113 23.47 -2.75 -15.17
C SER A 113 23.28 -4.10 -14.46
N PRO A 114 22.93 -5.19 -15.18
CA PRO A 114 22.69 -6.49 -14.56
C PRO A 114 23.82 -6.99 -13.64
N PRO A 115 25.12 -6.87 -13.98
CA PRO A 115 26.18 -7.32 -13.07
C PRO A 115 26.25 -6.49 -11.79
N VAL A 116 26.00 -5.16 -11.87
CA VAL A 116 25.98 -4.30 -10.69
C VAL A 116 24.76 -4.61 -9.81
N LYS A 117 23.59 -4.87 -10.40
CA LYS A 117 22.41 -5.37 -9.65
C LYS A 117 22.76 -6.63 -8.87
N ARG A 118 23.38 -7.59 -9.52
CA ARG A 118 23.80 -8.85 -8.89
C ARG A 118 24.76 -8.64 -7.72
N LEU A 119 25.72 -7.73 -7.90
CA LEU A 119 26.65 -7.36 -6.82
C LEU A 119 25.90 -6.75 -5.61
N MET A 120 24.94 -5.87 -5.86
CA MET A 120 24.13 -5.27 -4.79
C MET A 120 23.26 -6.30 -4.07
N GLU A 121 22.67 -7.24 -4.79
CA GLU A 121 21.89 -8.35 -4.24
C GLU A 121 22.75 -9.24 -3.35
N VAL A 122 23.90 -9.68 -3.82
CA VAL A 122 24.86 -10.49 -3.05
C VAL A 122 25.34 -9.72 -1.84
N GLY A 123 25.63 -8.42 -1.97
CA GLY A 123 26.05 -7.56 -0.85
C GLY A 123 24.97 -7.47 0.25
N LEU A 124 23.70 -7.29 -0.12
CA LEU A 124 22.61 -7.27 0.84
C LEU A 124 22.39 -8.64 1.50
N ALA A 125 22.49 -9.72 0.73
CA ALA A 125 22.39 -11.08 1.22
C ALA A 125 23.52 -11.40 2.22
N SER A 126 24.75 -11.10 1.87
CA SER A 126 25.94 -11.29 2.72
C SER A 126 25.83 -10.51 4.02
N LYS A 127 25.37 -9.24 3.94
CA LYS A 127 25.11 -8.43 5.12
C LYS A 127 24.06 -9.07 6.04
N SER A 128 23.00 -9.65 5.48
CA SER A 128 21.96 -10.32 6.26
C SER A 128 22.50 -11.57 6.95
N ILE A 129 23.32 -12.36 6.26
CA ILE A 129 23.99 -13.55 6.81
C ILE A 129 24.95 -13.16 7.94
N ALA A 130 25.79 -12.15 7.69
CA ALA A 130 26.72 -11.66 8.70
C ALA A 130 26.00 -11.14 9.96
N ALA A 131 24.89 -10.43 9.78
CA ALA A 131 24.08 -9.96 10.90
C ALA A 131 23.48 -11.12 11.73
N SER A 132 23.05 -12.21 11.08
CA SER A 132 22.59 -13.42 11.79
C SER A 132 23.70 -14.08 12.57
N LEU A 133 24.90 -14.21 11.99
CA LEU A 133 26.07 -14.79 12.66
C LEU A 133 26.51 -13.94 13.87
N LEU A 134 26.57 -12.62 13.73
CA LEU A 134 26.91 -11.71 14.83
C LEU A 134 25.89 -11.77 15.98
N GLN A 135 24.65 -12.17 15.70
CA GLN A 135 23.61 -12.39 16.69
C GLN A 135 23.56 -13.85 17.20
N LEU A 136 24.59 -14.65 16.90
CA LEU A 136 24.70 -16.07 17.27
C LEU A 136 23.52 -16.91 16.74
N ARG A 137 22.89 -16.46 15.63
CA ARG A 137 21.81 -17.20 14.98
C ARG A 137 22.33 -18.00 13.78
N ASN A 138 21.71 -19.13 13.51
CA ASN A 138 22.08 -19.98 12.38
C ASN A 138 21.39 -19.47 11.09
N PRO A 139 22.16 -18.86 10.14
CA PRO A 139 21.57 -18.30 8.91
C PRO A 139 20.94 -19.36 8.00
N ILE A 140 21.47 -20.59 7.98
CA ILE A 140 20.90 -21.67 7.15
C ILE A 140 19.51 -22.05 7.66
N LYS A 141 19.35 -22.17 8.99
CA LYS A 141 18.04 -22.44 9.61
C LYS A 141 17.06 -21.30 9.35
N GLU A 142 17.51 -20.06 9.43
CA GLU A 142 16.68 -18.89 9.14
C GLU A 142 16.22 -18.85 7.67
N ILE A 143 17.14 -19.08 6.71
CA ILE A 143 16.82 -19.12 5.28
C ILE A 143 15.83 -20.24 4.97
N ARG A 144 16.03 -21.45 5.50
CA ARG A 144 15.09 -22.59 5.30
C ARG A 144 13.70 -22.31 5.86
N ALA A 145 13.62 -21.69 7.03
CA ALA A 145 12.35 -21.35 7.67
C ALA A 145 11.68 -20.10 7.07
N TYR A 146 12.38 -19.34 6.21
CA TYR A 146 11.92 -18.03 5.73
C TYR A 146 10.59 -18.12 4.96
N LYS A 147 10.48 -19.09 4.04
CA LYS A 147 9.26 -19.29 3.24
C LYS A 147 8.04 -19.55 4.12
N GLN A 148 8.19 -20.35 5.17
CA GLN A 148 7.08 -20.65 6.11
C GLN A 148 6.67 -19.41 6.93
N LYS A 149 7.64 -18.55 7.31
CA LYS A 149 7.39 -17.36 8.13
C LYS A 149 6.88 -16.15 7.34
N ARG A 150 7.35 -15.99 6.10
CA ARG A 150 7.11 -14.80 5.27
C ARG A 150 6.28 -15.06 4.03
N GLY A 151 6.00 -16.33 3.69
CA GLY A 151 5.26 -16.70 2.48
C GLY A 151 6.06 -16.60 1.19
N MET A 152 7.33 -16.13 1.22
CA MET A 152 8.15 -15.91 0.03
C MET A 152 9.57 -16.44 0.19
N ASN A 153 10.26 -16.62 -0.92
CA ASN A 153 11.65 -17.08 -0.92
C ASN A 153 12.58 -15.99 -0.39
N TRP A 154 13.54 -16.35 0.47
CA TRP A 154 14.47 -15.43 1.12
C TRP A 154 15.29 -14.59 0.12
N TRP A 155 15.74 -15.19 -0.99
CA TRP A 155 16.51 -14.49 -2.02
C TRP A 155 15.65 -13.49 -2.79
N TYR A 156 14.46 -13.90 -3.23
CA TYR A 156 13.54 -13.01 -3.94
C TYR A 156 13.05 -11.86 -3.07
N ASP A 157 12.88 -12.05 -1.77
CA ASP A 157 12.59 -10.95 -0.84
C ASP A 157 13.70 -9.88 -0.81
N LYS A 158 14.98 -10.26 -1.00
CA LYS A 158 16.08 -9.30 -1.11
C LYS A 158 16.05 -8.52 -2.43
N ILE A 159 15.72 -9.20 -3.52
CA ILE A 159 15.56 -8.57 -4.85
C ILE A 159 14.38 -7.60 -4.82
N ASP A 160 13.24 -8.02 -4.30
CA ASP A 160 12.04 -7.21 -4.14
C ASP A 160 12.32 -5.96 -3.28
N TRP A 161 12.99 -6.15 -2.15
CA TRP A 161 13.40 -5.04 -1.30
C TRP A 161 14.31 -4.04 -2.01
N LEU A 162 15.24 -4.46 -2.84
CA LEU A 162 16.11 -3.57 -3.63
C LEU A 162 15.36 -2.95 -4.82
N GLY A 163 14.52 -3.76 -5.48
CA GLY A 163 13.85 -3.40 -6.73
C GLY A 163 12.60 -2.53 -6.56
N GLY A 164 11.96 -2.54 -5.40
CA GLY A 164 10.70 -1.81 -5.14
C GLY A 164 10.85 -0.30 -5.31
N TYR A 165 10.64 0.18 -6.53
CA TYR A 165 10.71 1.57 -6.95
C TYR A 165 9.59 1.85 -7.98
N PRO A 166 8.92 3.00 -7.91
CA PRO A 166 9.06 4.14 -6.99
C PRO A 166 9.00 3.74 -5.51
N TYR A 167 9.63 4.53 -4.64
CA TYR A 167 9.67 4.28 -3.21
C TYR A 167 9.34 5.58 -2.48
N GLU A 168 8.13 5.65 -1.96
CA GLU A 168 7.60 6.76 -1.21
C GLU A 168 7.32 6.33 0.22
N PHE A 169 7.25 7.27 1.13
CA PHE A 169 7.06 7.00 2.55
C PHE A 169 6.51 8.23 3.23
N ALA A 170 5.78 8.03 4.32
CA ALA A 170 5.26 9.09 5.16
C ALA A 170 5.27 8.68 6.63
N SER A 171 5.27 9.64 7.53
CA SER A 171 5.03 9.40 8.95
C SER A 171 3.56 9.03 9.18
N ALA A 172 3.29 8.40 10.32
CA ALA A 172 1.92 8.08 10.70
C ALA A 172 1.05 9.34 10.83
N GLY A 173 1.62 10.46 11.31
CA GLY A 173 0.93 11.74 11.41
C GLY A 173 0.57 12.32 10.05
N GLU A 174 1.50 12.33 9.08
CA GLU A 174 1.24 12.83 7.73
C GLU A 174 0.10 12.06 7.04
N ILE A 175 0.09 10.71 7.16
CA ILE A 175 -0.98 9.88 6.58
C ILE A 175 -2.31 10.13 7.30
N PHE A 176 -2.28 10.22 8.63
CA PHE A 176 -3.48 10.51 9.42
C PHE A 176 -4.08 11.85 9.02
N SER A 177 -3.30 12.94 9.03
CA SER A 177 -3.79 14.28 8.65
C SER A 177 -4.35 14.28 7.24
N PHE A 178 -3.66 13.69 6.27
CA PHE A 178 -4.17 13.61 4.91
C PHE A 178 -5.52 12.87 4.82
N CYS A 179 -5.63 11.69 5.43
CA CYS A 179 -6.86 10.90 5.38
C CYS A 179 -7.99 11.53 6.18
N HIS A 180 -7.69 12.14 7.33
CA HIS A 180 -8.69 12.76 8.20
C HIS A 180 -9.09 14.13 7.69
N ASP A 181 -8.13 15.05 7.51
CA ASP A 181 -8.41 16.46 7.27
C ASP A 181 -8.82 16.73 5.81
N GLU A 182 -8.16 16.04 4.84
CA GLU A 182 -8.45 16.25 3.43
C GLU A 182 -9.48 15.28 2.86
N LEU A 183 -9.56 14.03 3.35
CA LEU A 183 -10.48 13.03 2.81
C LEU A 183 -11.70 12.79 3.71
N GLY A 184 -11.76 13.38 4.91
CA GLY A 184 -12.89 13.26 5.83
C GLY A 184 -13.06 11.87 6.43
N LEU A 185 -12.01 11.05 6.45
CA LEU A 185 -12.05 9.70 6.99
C LEU A 185 -11.78 9.71 8.50
N THR A 186 -12.42 8.80 9.24
CA THR A 186 -12.19 8.62 10.68
C THR A 186 -11.25 7.44 10.90
N LEU A 187 -10.21 7.63 11.71
CA LEU A 187 -9.29 6.55 12.07
C LEU A 187 -9.96 5.57 13.03
N ASP A 188 -10.02 4.29 12.68
CA ASP A 188 -10.50 3.20 13.54
C ASP A 188 -9.33 2.45 14.21
N ARG A 189 -8.28 2.10 13.43
CA ARG A 189 -7.11 1.39 13.94
C ARG A 189 -5.82 1.91 13.31
N LEU A 190 -4.76 1.90 14.11
CA LEU A 190 -3.40 2.22 13.68
C LEU A 190 -2.41 1.25 14.33
N GLN A 191 -1.58 0.63 13.49
CA GLN A 191 -0.39 -0.09 13.94
C GLN A 191 0.85 0.58 13.34
N THR A 192 1.71 1.11 14.19
CA THR A 192 2.90 1.83 13.74
C THR A 192 4.10 0.91 13.59
N ALA A 193 4.88 1.12 12.53
CA ALA A 193 6.17 0.46 12.35
C ALA A 193 7.28 1.21 13.11
N ARG A 194 8.23 0.46 13.69
CA ARG A 194 9.40 1.03 14.38
C ARG A 194 10.61 1.28 13.46
N ALA A 195 10.58 0.78 12.25
CA ALA A 195 11.65 0.86 11.26
C ALA A 195 11.06 1.15 9.87
N THR A 196 11.77 0.85 8.80
CA THR A 196 11.33 1.05 7.40
C THR A 196 10.20 0.11 6.95
N GLY A 197 9.48 -0.52 7.88
CA GLY A 197 8.25 -1.26 7.58
C GLY A 197 7.07 -0.35 7.27
N CYS A 198 5.88 -0.93 7.11
CA CYS A 198 4.67 -0.15 6.87
C CYS A 198 3.93 0.18 8.18
N HIS A 199 3.44 1.41 8.25
CA HIS A 199 2.32 1.73 9.13
C HIS A 199 1.06 1.13 8.53
N GLU A 200 0.21 0.57 9.36
CA GLU A 200 -1.05 -0.07 8.97
C GLU A 200 -2.21 0.77 9.52
N PHE A 201 -3.11 1.16 8.65
CA PHE A 201 -4.26 2.00 8.99
C PHE A 201 -5.55 1.31 8.57
N LEU A 202 -6.56 1.44 9.42
CA LEU A 202 -7.94 1.21 9.09
C LEU A 202 -8.72 2.50 9.33
N PHE A 203 -9.28 3.05 8.27
CA PHE A 203 -10.16 4.22 8.33
C PHE A 203 -11.60 3.83 8.02
N LEU A 204 -12.55 4.64 8.50
CA LEU A 204 -13.97 4.56 8.22
C LEU A 204 -14.38 5.77 7.39
N ALA A 205 -15.12 5.54 6.32
CA ALA A 205 -15.77 6.61 5.58
C ALA A 205 -17.01 7.11 6.35
N PRO A 206 -17.34 8.40 6.27
CA PRO A 206 -18.56 8.91 6.89
C PRO A 206 -19.78 8.18 6.31
N PRO A 207 -20.84 7.96 7.13
CA PRO A 207 -22.09 7.40 6.64
C PRO A 207 -22.73 8.31 5.60
N ALA A 208 -23.58 7.76 4.73
CA ALA A 208 -24.39 8.58 3.84
C ALA A 208 -25.18 9.60 4.71
N ARG A 209 -25.07 10.90 4.39
CA ARG A 209 -25.97 11.89 5.02
C ARG A 209 -27.39 11.47 4.73
N ALA A 210 -28.18 11.23 5.77
CA ALA A 210 -29.64 11.13 5.61
C ALA A 210 -30.09 12.38 4.86
N ALA A 211 -30.81 12.20 3.75
CA ALA A 211 -31.37 13.31 3.00
C ALA A 211 -32.19 14.13 4.00
N GLN A 212 -31.74 15.34 4.34
CA GLN A 212 -32.53 16.26 5.14
C GLN A 212 -33.79 16.53 4.31
N SER A 213 -34.90 15.99 4.74
CA SER A 213 -36.23 16.39 4.23
C SER A 213 -36.34 17.90 4.46
N VAL A 214 -36.27 18.67 3.39
CA VAL A 214 -36.59 20.10 3.42
C VAL A 214 -38.03 20.18 3.90
N PRO A 215 -38.32 20.83 5.06
CA PRO A 215 -39.69 21.01 5.45
C PRO A 215 -40.38 21.83 4.40
N ALA A 216 -41.50 21.31 3.90
CA ALA A 216 -42.34 22.02 2.94
C ALA A 216 -42.74 23.37 3.60
N THR A 217 -42.29 24.46 2.98
CA THR A 217 -42.71 25.81 3.37
C THR A 217 -44.19 25.91 3.10
N THR A 218 -44.99 25.87 4.15
CA THR A 218 -46.42 26.16 4.08
C THR A 218 -46.55 27.65 3.77
N GLU A 219 -46.82 27.99 2.53
CA GLU A 219 -47.27 29.33 2.14
C GLU A 219 -48.63 29.59 2.85
N HIS A 220 -48.61 30.43 3.87
CA HIS A 220 -49.80 31.06 4.37
C HIS A 220 -50.27 32.08 3.32
N VAL A 221 -51.22 31.70 2.49
CA VAL A 221 -52.04 32.65 1.75
C VAL A 221 -52.90 33.40 2.74
N SER A 222 -52.55 34.65 3.03
CA SER A 222 -53.42 35.60 3.76
C SER A 222 -54.39 36.20 2.76
N ALA A 223 -55.68 35.85 2.88
CA ALA A 223 -56.76 36.54 2.23
C ALA A 223 -57.22 37.70 3.11
N ALA A 224 -57.16 38.91 2.60
CA ALA A 224 -58.02 40.04 2.94
C ALA A 224 -57.91 41.11 1.86
#